data_f2944065c0347b2d20b3adaf07884fd6
#
_entry.id   f2944065c0347b2d20b3adaf07884fd6
#
_cell.length_a   1.000
_cell.length_b   1.000
_cell.length_c   1.000
_cell.angle_alpha   90.00
_cell.angle_beta   90.00
_cell.angle_gamma   90.00
#
_symmetry.space_group_name_H-M   'P 1'
#
loop_
_entity.id
_entity.type
_entity.pdbx_description
1 polymer ?
#
loop_
_entity_poly.entity_id
_entity_poly.type
_entity_poly.pdbx_seq_one_letter_code
_entity_poly.pdbx_strand_id
1 'polypeptide(L)'
;MVKIDPHGRLNRNAVAPYPDRMLDAVRKSMSCLGLGLGLVLCGACGGSIVTTPASGSTGYNQTWTKSYGLTTCGDWNDEMTDAQQWVAAADMLISARKKWDGGEGLPSDSLVTRFQGGITDACSVDDNHQLPEIAVGTYLTDRDRYAP
;
A
#
# COMPACT_ATOMS: atom_id res chain seq x y z
N MET A 1 -6.04 -18.49 -20.70
CA MET A 1 -5.90 -19.61 -21.64
C MET A 1 -4.78 -19.26 -22.61
N VAL A 2 -3.58 -19.82 -22.43
CA VAL A 2 -2.40 -19.53 -23.26
C VAL A 2 -2.50 -20.35 -24.54
N LYS A 3 -2.53 -19.69 -25.69
CA LYS A 3 -2.54 -20.36 -27.00
C LYS A 3 -1.09 -20.62 -27.42
N ILE A 4 -0.73 -21.90 -27.51
CA ILE A 4 0.56 -22.37 -28.03
C ILE A 4 0.34 -22.73 -29.51
N ASP A 5 1.22 -22.27 -30.40
CA ASP A 5 1.17 -22.60 -31.82
C ASP A 5 1.66 -24.06 -32.07
N PRO A 6 1.36 -24.66 -33.23
CA PRO A 6 1.75 -26.04 -33.53
C PRO A 6 3.27 -26.28 -33.62
N HIS A 7 4.09 -25.22 -33.47
CA HIS A 7 5.56 -25.27 -33.45
C HIS A 7 6.14 -25.02 -32.04
N GLY A 8 5.30 -25.00 -30.97
CA GLY A 8 5.76 -24.88 -29.59
C GLY A 8 6.26 -23.49 -29.19
N ARG A 9 5.98 -22.44 -29.96
CA ARG A 9 6.39 -21.07 -29.64
C ARG A 9 5.29 -20.32 -28.93
N LEU A 10 5.63 -19.70 -27.83
CA LEU A 10 4.76 -18.77 -27.09
C LEU A 10 4.49 -17.53 -27.96
N ASN A 11 3.25 -17.32 -28.37
CA ASN A 11 2.85 -16.13 -29.10
C ASN A 11 2.84 -14.92 -28.13
N ARG A 12 3.91 -14.12 -28.13
CA ARG A 12 4.11 -12.94 -27.30
C ARG A 12 3.20 -11.75 -27.66
N ASN A 13 2.37 -11.88 -28.71
CA ASN A 13 1.53 -10.78 -29.20
C ASN A 13 0.08 -10.85 -28.70
N ALA A 14 -0.25 -11.73 -27.74
CA ALA A 14 -1.57 -11.80 -27.14
C ALA A 14 -1.65 -10.97 -25.84
N VAL A 15 -1.02 -9.81 -25.82
CA VAL A 15 -1.33 -8.79 -24.80
C VAL A 15 -2.57 -8.05 -25.31
N ALA A 16 -3.72 -8.37 -24.76
CA ALA A 16 -4.94 -7.62 -24.99
C ALA A 16 -4.70 -6.15 -24.63
N PRO A 17 -5.10 -5.18 -25.46
CA PRO A 17 -4.96 -3.77 -25.11
C PRO A 17 -5.82 -3.49 -23.88
N TYR A 18 -5.18 -2.98 -22.84
CA TYR A 18 -5.84 -2.47 -21.63
C TYR A 18 -6.81 -1.37 -22.08
N PRO A 19 -8.08 -1.39 -21.65
CA PRO A 19 -9.00 -0.34 -22.03
C PRO A 19 -8.59 0.98 -21.39
N ASP A 20 -8.28 1.98 -22.25
CA ASP A 20 -7.89 3.38 -21.91
C ASP A 20 -8.94 4.18 -21.12
N ARG A 21 -9.91 3.54 -20.49
CA ARG A 21 -11.02 4.20 -19.79
C ARG A 21 -10.73 4.69 -18.37
N MET A 22 -9.53 4.42 -17.82
CA MET A 22 -9.23 4.85 -16.44
C MET A 22 -8.47 6.19 -16.33
N LEU A 23 -8.01 6.78 -17.43
CA LEU A 23 -7.27 8.05 -17.37
C LEU A 23 -8.14 9.31 -17.46
N ASP A 24 -9.42 9.19 -17.84
CA ASP A 24 -10.30 10.36 -17.96
C ASP A 24 -10.96 10.83 -16.65
N ALA A 25 -10.91 10.05 -15.60
CA ALA A 25 -11.56 10.41 -14.33
C ALA A 25 -10.76 11.39 -13.46
N VAL A 26 -9.47 11.56 -13.70
CA VAL A 26 -8.59 12.40 -12.87
C VAL A 26 -8.48 13.85 -13.38
N ARG A 27 -8.94 14.13 -14.60
CA ARG A 27 -8.75 15.45 -15.26
C ARG A 27 -9.87 16.47 -15.05
N LYS A 28 -10.92 16.13 -14.31
CA LYS A 28 -12.15 16.96 -14.24
C LYS A 28 -12.43 17.64 -12.91
N SER A 29 -11.44 17.77 -12.02
CA SER A 29 -11.67 18.44 -10.72
C SER A 29 -10.60 19.47 -10.37
N MET A 30 -10.31 20.40 -11.28
CA MET A 30 -9.52 21.58 -10.92
C MET A 30 -10.04 22.81 -11.71
N SER A 31 -11.17 23.36 -11.28
CA SER A 31 -11.60 24.72 -11.63
C SER A 31 -12.50 25.25 -10.53
N CYS A 32 -11.91 25.87 -9.55
CA CYS A 32 -12.56 26.89 -8.73
C CYS A 32 -11.57 28.03 -8.53
N LEU A 33 -11.58 28.98 -9.50
CA LEU A 33 -11.13 30.33 -9.25
C LEU A 33 -12.16 31.01 -8.33
N GLY A 34 -11.72 31.41 -7.15
CA GLY A 34 -12.48 32.21 -6.21
C GLY A 34 -11.54 33.26 -5.60
N LEU A 35 -11.53 34.46 -6.19
CA LEU A 35 -10.97 35.67 -5.55
C LEU A 35 -11.76 35.95 -4.26
N GLY A 36 -11.07 35.96 -3.14
CA GLY A 36 -11.60 36.38 -1.86
C GLY A 36 -10.50 36.99 -1.01
N LEU A 37 -10.35 38.33 -1.11
CA LEU A 37 -9.51 39.13 -0.22
C LEU A 37 -10.14 39.11 1.18
N GLY A 38 -9.48 38.51 2.15
CA GLY A 38 -9.91 38.48 3.54
C GLY A 38 -8.71 38.32 4.46
N LEU A 39 -8.19 39.45 4.93
CA LEU A 39 -7.19 39.55 5.98
C LEU A 39 -7.84 39.10 7.30
N VAL A 40 -7.47 37.98 7.87
CA VAL A 40 -7.67 37.67 9.29
C VAL A 40 -6.38 37.14 9.88
N LEU A 41 -5.76 38.03 10.67
CA LEU A 41 -4.72 37.69 11.64
C LEU A 41 -5.38 36.86 12.75
N CYS A 42 -5.03 35.60 12.88
CA CYS A 42 -5.20 34.85 14.12
C CYS A 42 -4.08 33.84 14.31
N GLY A 43 -3.18 34.14 15.22
CA GLY A 43 -2.89 33.36 16.40
C GLY A 43 -2.19 32.02 16.15
N ALA A 44 -0.91 32.02 16.48
CA ALA A 44 -0.11 30.82 16.70
C ALA A 44 -0.84 29.85 17.67
N CYS A 45 -1.24 28.69 17.15
CA CYS A 45 -1.37 27.49 17.92
C CYS A 45 -0.72 26.38 17.12
N GLY A 46 0.56 26.14 17.43
CA GLY A 46 1.28 24.94 17.02
C GLY A 46 0.64 23.74 17.69
N GLY A 47 -0.43 23.22 17.11
CA GLY A 47 -0.99 21.93 17.44
C GLY A 47 -0.28 20.90 16.58
N SER A 48 0.81 20.32 17.11
CA SER A 48 1.27 19.02 16.62
C SER A 48 0.09 18.08 16.72
N ILE A 49 -0.48 17.67 15.59
CA ILE A 49 -1.41 16.57 15.54
C ILE A 49 -0.58 15.32 15.79
N VAL A 50 -0.36 15.03 17.05
CA VAL A 50 0.07 13.70 17.50
C VAL A 50 -1.13 12.82 17.21
N THR A 51 -1.13 12.16 16.06
CA THR A 51 -2.03 11.05 15.80
C THR A 51 -1.57 9.94 16.73
N THR A 52 -2.15 9.89 17.91
CA THR A 52 -1.95 8.80 18.86
C THR A 52 -2.50 7.55 18.18
N PRO A 53 -1.67 6.54 17.84
CA PRO A 53 -2.20 5.26 17.40
C PRO A 53 -3.00 4.69 18.56
N ALA A 54 -4.19 4.23 18.29
CA ALA A 54 -5.04 3.56 19.27
C ALA A 54 -4.25 2.39 19.87
N SER A 55 -3.80 2.56 21.12
CA SER A 55 -3.13 1.53 21.90
C SER A 55 -4.07 0.36 22.11
N GLY A 56 -3.71 -0.78 21.55
CA GLY A 56 -4.49 -2.01 21.72
C GLY A 56 -3.83 -3.28 21.24
N SER A 57 -2.52 -3.46 21.42
CA SER A 57 -1.89 -4.77 21.56
C SER A 57 -0.40 -4.62 21.90
N THR A 58 0.09 -5.47 22.78
CA THR A 58 1.43 -5.49 23.36
C THR A 58 2.53 -5.92 22.39
N GLY A 59 2.63 -5.31 21.23
CA GLY A 59 3.63 -5.61 20.21
C GLY A 59 3.62 -4.59 19.06
N TYR A 60 2.63 -3.74 19.04
CA TYR A 60 2.36 -2.83 17.94
C TYR A 60 3.01 -1.47 18.19
N ASN A 61 4.32 -1.39 18.20
CA ASN A 61 5.02 -0.13 18.37
C ASN A 61 5.70 0.26 17.06
N GLN A 62 5.08 1.22 16.33
CA GLN A 62 5.66 1.76 15.12
C GLN A 62 6.92 2.59 15.45
N THR A 63 8.07 2.11 15.03
CA THR A 63 9.37 2.76 15.20
C THR A 63 10.00 3.20 13.87
N TRP A 64 9.39 2.85 12.74
CA TRP A 64 9.81 3.33 11.44
C TRP A 64 9.40 4.79 11.26
N THR A 65 10.34 5.66 10.92
CA THR A 65 10.14 7.13 10.92
C THR A 65 9.79 7.69 9.55
N LYS A 66 10.11 6.98 8.46
CA LYS A 66 9.78 7.35 7.10
C LYS A 66 8.31 7.01 6.80
N SER A 67 7.61 7.86 6.07
CA SER A 67 6.24 7.56 5.63
C SER A 67 6.24 6.32 4.72
N TYR A 68 5.29 5.41 4.89
CA TYR A 68 5.16 4.25 4.01
C TYR A 68 5.00 4.62 2.54
N GLY A 69 4.34 5.74 2.23
CA GLY A 69 4.21 6.24 0.86
C GLY A 69 5.53 6.65 0.20
N LEU A 70 6.60 6.79 0.99
CA LEU A 70 7.95 7.09 0.53
C LEU A 70 8.94 5.95 0.78
N THR A 71 8.48 4.85 1.37
CA THR A 71 9.28 3.66 1.67
C THR A 71 9.34 2.78 0.43
N THR A 72 10.54 2.33 0.08
CA THR A 72 10.79 1.46 -1.07
C THR A 72 11.07 0.02 -0.61
N CYS A 73 11.15 -0.90 -1.57
CA CYS A 73 11.63 -2.25 -1.33
C CYS A 73 13.07 -2.28 -0.81
N GLY A 74 13.94 -1.37 -1.28
CA GLY A 74 15.30 -1.22 -0.73
C GLY A 74 15.28 -0.85 0.74
N ASP A 75 14.44 0.13 1.14
CA ASP A 75 14.27 0.44 2.57
C ASP A 75 13.77 -0.77 3.36
N TRP A 76 12.82 -1.54 2.80
CA TRP A 76 12.30 -2.75 3.43
C TRP A 76 13.38 -3.79 3.66
N ASN A 77 14.20 -4.06 2.65
CA ASN A 77 15.21 -5.12 2.68
C ASN A 77 16.44 -4.75 3.54
N ASP A 78 16.87 -3.47 3.46
CA ASP A 78 18.19 -3.05 3.96
C ASP A 78 18.14 -2.20 5.23
N GLU A 79 17.03 -1.45 5.46
CA GLU A 79 16.95 -0.47 6.54
C GLU A 79 15.97 -0.85 7.64
N MET A 80 14.88 -1.57 7.32
CA MET A 80 13.88 -1.97 8.31
C MET A 80 14.31 -3.23 9.06
N THR A 81 14.18 -3.19 10.39
CA THR A 81 14.28 -4.41 11.22
C THR A 81 13.07 -5.30 11.02
N ASP A 82 13.18 -6.60 11.33
CA ASP A 82 12.06 -7.56 11.26
C ASP A 82 10.81 -7.07 12.01
N ALA A 83 11.01 -6.42 13.17
CA ALA A 83 9.92 -5.87 13.96
C ALA A 83 9.23 -4.69 13.25
N GLN A 84 9.98 -3.83 12.57
CA GLN A 84 9.44 -2.72 11.78
C GLN A 84 8.71 -3.21 10.54
N GLN A 85 9.27 -4.21 9.85
CA GLN A 85 8.62 -4.87 8.72
C GLN A 85 7.30 -5.50 9.14
N TRP A 86 7.27 -6.19 10.29
CA TRP A 86 6.06 -6.81 10.81
C TRP A 86 4.97 -5.78 11.10
N VAL A 87 5.30 -4.68 11.77
CA VAL A 87 4.36 -3.58 12.06
C VAL A 87 3.86 -2.94 10.76
N ALA A 88 4.76 -2.67 9.80
CA ALA A 88 4.38 -2.11 8.51
C ALA A 88 3.46 -3.06 7.73
N ALA A 89 3.75 -4.36 7.72
CA ALA A 89 2.90 -5.37 7.10
C ALA A 89 1.50 -5.40 7.73
N ALA A 90 1.42 -5.30 9.06
CA ALA A 90 0.15 -5.27 9.75
C ALA A 90 -0.69 -4.03 9.40
N ASP A 91 -0.08 -2.83 9.39
CA ASP A 91 -0.76 -1.58 9.02
C ASP A 91 -1.28 -1.63 7.58
N MET A 92 -0.46 -2.12 6.65
CA MET A 92 -0.84 -2.26 5.26
C MET A 92 -1.94 -3.32 5.05
N LEU A 93 -1.87 -4.45 5.76
CA LEU A 93 -2.90 -5.50 5.70
C LEU A 93 -4.24 -5.00 6.25
N ILE A 94 -4.25 -4.29 7.39
CA ILE A 94 -5.45 -3.67 7.96
C ILE A 94 -6.06 -2.70 6.93
N SER A 95 -5.23 -1.84 6.35
CA SER A 95 -5.66 -0.85 5.36
C SER A 95 -6.25 -1.50 4.10
N ALA A 96 -5.61 -2.57 3.61
CA ALA A 96 -6.09 -3.33 2.46
C ALA A 96 -7.42 -4.02 2.75
N ARG A 97 -7.53 -4.75 3.86
CA ARG A 97 -8.78 -5.42 4.29
C ARG A 97 -9.93 -4.42 4.42
N LYS A 98 -9.69 -3.28 5.07
CA LYS A 98 -10.69 -2.23 5.21
C LYS A 98 -11.15 -1.67 3.86
N LYS A 99 -10.19 -1.44 2.96
CA LYS A 99 -10.47 -0.81 1.66
C LYS A 99 -11.24 -1.73 0.70
N TRP A 100 -10.89 -3.01 0.65
CA TRP A 100 -11.40 -3.92 -0.39
C TRP A 100 -12.43 -4.93 0.12
N ASP A 101 -12.42 -5.27 1.42
CA ASP A 101 -13.27 -6.32 1.98
C ASP A 101 -14.12 -5.86 3.16
N GLY A 102 -14.06 -4.57 3.53
CA GLY A 102 -14.79 -4.04 4.68
C GLY A 102 -14.34 -4.63 6.02
N GLY A 103 -13.15 -5.24 6.05
CA GLY A 103 -12.62 -5.89 7.25
C GLY A 103 -12.28 -4.88 8.33
N GLU A 104 -12.61 -5.23 9.57
CA GLU A 104 -12.29 -4.44 10.76
C GLU A 104 -11.41 -5.24 11.72
N GLY A 105 -10.70 -4.52 12.58
CA GLY A 105 -9.88 -5.08 13.63
C GLY A 105 -8.50 -5.56 13.16
N LEU A 106 -7.75 -6.08 14.13
CA LEU A 106 -6.38 -6.56 13.91
C LEU A 106 -6.41 -7.98 13.31
N PRO A 107 -5.63 -8.24 12.24
CA PRO A 107 -5.39 -9.59 11.77
C PRO A 107 -4.66 -10.41 12.82
N SER A 108 -4.75 -11.73 12.74
CA SER A 108 -3.91 -12.59 13.60
C SER A 108 -2.43 -12.42 13.27
N ASP A 109 -1.56 -12.59 14.27
CA ASP A 109 -0.10 -12.47 14.09
C ASP A 109 0.42 -13.40 12.98
N SER A 110 -0.13 -14.61 12.89
CA SER A 110 0.23 -15.58 11.84
C SER A 110 -0.14 -15.08 10.44
N LEU A 111 -1.24 -14.35 10.31
CA LEU A 111 -1.65 -13.76 9.04
C LEU A 111 -0.76 -12.57 8.66
N VAL A 112 -0.40 -11.72 9.64
CA VAL A 112 0.55 -10.62 9.45
C VAL A 112 1.91 -11.16 9.03
N THR A 113 2.45 -12.17 9.73
CA THR A 113 3.75 -12.78 9.39
C THR A 113 3.75 -13.37 7.98
N ARG A 114 2.65 -13.99 7.58
CA ARG A 114 2.51 -14.50 6.20
C ARG A 114 2.49 -13.39 5.17
N PHE A 115 1.78 -12.31 5.47
CA PHE A 115 1.71 -11.15 4.58
C PHE A 115 3.06 -10.43 4.48
N GLN A 116 3.80 -10.30 5.59
CA GLN A 116 5.18 -9.83 5.64
C GLN A 116 6.08 -10.65 4.71
N GLY A 117 6.00 -11.98 4.80
CA GLY A 117 6.75 -12.87 3.90
C GLY A 117 6.42 -12.64 2.42
N GLY A 118 5.13 -12.49 2.09
CA GLY A 118 4.70 -12.16 0.72
C GLY A 118 5.25 -10.82 0.19
N ILE A 119 5.33 -9.80 1.05
CA ILE A 119 5.95 -8.52 0.71
C ILE A 119 7.46 -8.71 0.50
N THR A 120 8.14 -9.44 1.40
CA THR A 120 9.58 -9.72 1.30
C THR A 120 9.92 -10.45 0.00
N ASP A 121 9.15 -11.47 -0.36
CA ASP A 121 9.33 -12.21 -1.62
C ASP A 121 9.15 -11.30 -2.84
N ALA A 122 8.15 -10.44 -2.83
CA ALA A 122 7.91 -9.50 -3.92
C ALA A 122 8.98 -8.39 -4.00
N CYS A 123 9.45 -7.88 -2.85
CA CYS A 123 10.52 -6.89 -2.76
C CYS A 123 11.90 -7.44 -3.15
N SER A 124 12.09 -8.76 -3.21
CA SER A 124 13.35 -9.36 -3.65
C SER A 124 13.65 -9.17 -5.15
N VAL A 125 12.67 -8.68 -5.93
CA VAL A 125 12.78 -8.56 -7.39
C VAL A 125 13.35 -7.21 -7.82
N ASP A 126 12.96 -6.11 -7.16
CA ASP A 126 13.39 -4.75 -7.51
C ASP A 126 13.26 -3.81 -6.30
N ASP A 127 14.38 -3.24 -5.87
CA ASP A 127 14.48 -2.36 -4.70
C ASP A 127 13.81 -0.99 -4.89
N ASN A 128 13.52 -0.59 -6.14
CA ASN A 128 12.95 0.73 -6.44
C ASN A 128 11.42 0.80 -6.32
N HIS A 129 10.74 -0.33 -6.21
CA HIS A 129 9.29 -0.33 -6.05
C HIS A 129 8.86 0.31 -4.74
N GLN A 130 7.74 1.04 -4.80
CA GLN A 130 7.13 1.62 -3.60
C GLN A 130 6.47 0.51 -2.76
N LEU A 131 6.79 0.48 -1.49
CA LEU A 131 6.30 -0.54 -0.56
C LEU A 131 4.77 -0.69 -0.54
N PRO A 132 3.96 0.40 -0.55
CA PRO A 132 2.51 0.29 -0.60
C PRO A 132 1.98 -0.37 -1.88
N GLU A 133 2.65 -0.19 -3.02
CA GLU A 133 2.24 -0.83 -4.28
C GLU A 133 2.46 -2.34 -4.22
N ILE A 134 3.60 -2.75 -3.68
CA ILE A 134 3.91 -4.16 -3.44
C ILE A 134 2.91 -4.79 -2.47
N ALA A 135 2.61 -4.11 -1.35
CA ALA A 135 1.65 -4.60 -0.37
C ALA A 135 0.24 -4.78 -0.98
N VAL A 136 -0.21 -3.81 -1.79
CA VAL A 136 -1.48 -3.91 -2.53
C VAL A 136 -1.45 -5.08 -3.52
N GLY A 137 -0.38 -5.23 -4.28
CA GLY A 137 -0.20 -6.34 -5.23
C GLY A 137 -0.25 -7.69 -4.53
N THR A 138 0.49 -7.85 -3.44
CA THR A 138 0.51 -9.07 -2.60
C THR A 138 -0.89 -9.39 -2.07
N TYR A 139 -1.61 -8.38 -1.54
CA TYR A 139 -2.97 -8.57 -1.05
C TYR A 139 -3.93 -9.04 -2.14
N LEU A 140 -3.94 -8.37 -3.30
CA LEU A 140 -4.88 -8.66 -4.37
C LEU A 140 -4.59 -9.98 -5.09
N THR A 141 -3.32 -10.42 -5.13
CA THR A 141 -2.93 -11.69 -5.74
C THR A 141 -3.43 -12.89 -4.93
N ASP A 142 -3.40 -12.79 -3.60
CA ASP A 142 -3.80 -13.86 -2.67
C ASP A 142 -4.98 -13.40 -1.78
N ARG A 143 -5.92 -12.65 -2.33
CA ARG A 143 -7.02 -12.00 -1.60
C ARG A 143 -7.81 -12.97 -0.71
N ASP A 144 -8.13 -14.15 -1.22
CA ASP A 144 -8.89 -15.17 -0.47
C ASP A 144 -8.17 -15.64 0.80
N ARG A 145 -6.85 -15.48 0.83
CA ARG A 145 -6.01 -15.84 2.00
C ARG A 145 -5.96 -14.73 3.03
N TYR A 146 -6.05 -13.48 2.59
CA TYR A 146 -5.85 -12.30 3.43
C TYR A 146 -7.15 -11.59 3.83
N ALA A 147 -8.26 -11.84 3.14
CA ALA A 147 -9.57 -11.30 3.49
C ALA A 147 -10.01 -11.69 4.91
N PRO A 148 -10.95 -10.91 5.51
CA PRO A 148 -11.48 -11.18 6.85
C PRO A 148 -12.14 -12.53 6.97
#